data_f9d9d7c3b4651091a2a9e3de64878027
#
_entry.id   f9d9d7c3b4651091a2a9e3de64878027
#
_cell.length_a   1.000
_cell.length_b   1.000
_cell.length_c   1.000
_cell.angle_alpha   90.00
_cell.angle_beta   90.00
_cell.angle_gamma   90.00
#
_symmetry.space_group_name_H-M   'P 1'
#
loop_
_entity.id
_entity.type
_entity.pdbx_description
1 polymer ?
#
loop_
_entity_poly.entity_id
_entity_poly.type
_entity_poly.pdbx_seq_one_letter_code
_entity_poly.pdbx_strand_id
1 'polypeptide(L)'
;MQKVKVTISTLGPLHLIKSAEYLSQIVDVTVIQGWIPTWWNSWGLKLASKIAKYDLEHTFKKRTPSCLNGKNHGCFLPEFLNVVARKLNGERAITLNVKSHELFGKFSKKYTIKGDILHVRSGSGRGGAIIYAQSKGIKVLVDHSIAHPAYMEKHLRNEFEKNNTPFNLGISNPLWKEIMYDCEEGDRLLVNSDFVKNTFIKYGFDANKIDVVYLGVRSDFFGLKKSYELTGPLKILFTGGFGFRKGAEYSLRAMQKLDDLKVDYEYIVVGSNAEAQTLLKQYPIKHLKLIGMVPQDNLKQYLSEADIYLFPSLCEGCASSGMEAMAAGLPVIATVESGLPITNEKNGLMIESKRVDDIVDAILKLRNNQIMRTQLGIAASKLISNNYTWEKYAANVADIYNKMI
;
A
#
# COMPACT_ATOMS: atom_id res chain seq x y z
N MET A 1 28.01 19.73 -8.30
CA MET A 1 27.40 19.65 -6.95
C MET A 1 27.53 18.23 -6.43
N GLN A 2 27.89 18.05 -5.17
CA GLN A 2 27.94 16.71 -4.55
C GLN A 2 26.51 16.20 -4.38
N LYS A 3 26.25 14.95 -4.77
CA LYS A 3 24.91 14.36 -4.59
C LYS A 3 24.60 14.22 -3.10
N VAL A 4 23.37 14.51 -2.70
CA VAL A 4 22.85 14.26 -1.35
C VAL A 4 22.99 12.77 -1.03
N LYS A 5 23.53 12.44 0.14
CA LYS A 5 23.71 11.07 0.60
C LYS A 5 22.53 10.65 1.48
N VAL A 6 21.77 9.68 1.01
CA VAL A 6 20.55 9.22 1.68
C VAL A 6 20.70 7.77 2.12
N THR A 7 20.41 7.50 3.38
CA THR A 7 20.30 6.14 3.89
C THR A 7 18.82 5.77 4.02
N ILE A 8 18.35 4.85 3.19
CA ILE A 8 16.98 4.33 3.27
C ILE A 8 16.97 3.09 4.18
N SER A 9 16.16 3.12 5.24
CA SER A 9 16.11 2.08 6.27
C SER A 9 14.70 1.49 6.42
N THR A 10 14.55 0.17 6.18
CA THR A 10 13.26 -0.53 6.25
C THR A 10 13.43 -2.00 6.63
N LEU A 11 12.72 -2.46 7.67
CA LEU A 11 12.75 -3.87 8.08
C LEU A 11 12.18 -4.79 6.99
N GLY A 12 11.09 -4.41 6.35
CA GLY A 12 10.49 -5.12 5.20
C GLY A 12 10.78 -4.40 3.88
N PRO A 13 10.75 -5.11 2.74
CA PRO A 13 11.11 -4.50 1.45
C PRO A 13 10.16 -3.39 1.02
N LEU A 14 8.86 -3.54 1.21
CA LEU A 14 7.81 -2.58 0.86
C LEU A 14 8.13 -1.79 -0.44
N HIS A 15 7.51 -0.64 -0.61
CA HIS A 15 7.77 0.28 -1.73
C HIS A 15 9.14 0.97 -1.67
N LEU A 16 9.79 1.03 -0.49
CA LEU A 16 11.04 1.76 -0.30
C LEU A 16 12.22 1.17 -1.09
N ILE A 17 12.24 -0.15 -1.35
CA ILE A 17 13.28 -0.74 -2.21
C ILE A 17 13.09 -0.31 -3.65
N LYS A 18 11.83 -0.28 -4.13
CA LYS A 18 11.51 0.25 -5.47
C LYS A 18 11.82 1.75 -5.57
N SER A 19 11.49 2.50 -4.53
CA SER A 19 11.84 3.92 -4.40
C SER A 19 13.37 4.13 -4.49
N ALA A 20 14.15 3.33 -3.76
CA ALA A 20 15.61 3.39 -3.77
C ALA A 20 16.21 3.16 -5.16
N GLU A 21 15.62 2.26 -5.97
CA GLU A 21 16.03 2.01 -7.35
C GLU A 21 15.96 3.29 -8.19
N TYR A 22 14.85 4.02 -8.14
CA TYR A 22 14.67 5.26 -8.90
C TYR A 22 15.44 6.44 -8.29
N LEU A 23 15.46 6.56 -6.97
CA LEU A 23 16.20 7.60 -6.27
C LEU A 23 17.72 7.51 -6.50
N SER A 24 18.28 6.32 -6.70
CA SER A 24 19.71 6.12 -6.96
C SER A 24 20.22 6.82 -8.23
N GLN A 25 19.32 7.17 -9.14
CA GLN A 25 19.65 7.96 -10.34
C GLN A 25 19.88 9.44 -10.02
N ILE A 26 19.25 9.94 -8.94
CA ILE A 26 19.24 11.37 -8.57
C ILE A 26 20.17 11.65 -7.41
N VAL A 27 20.14 10.83 -6.35
CA VAL A 27 20.90 11.00 -5.10
C VAL A 27 21.80 9.78 -4.84
N ASP A 28 22.75 9.91 -3.89
CA ASP A 28 23.60 8.79 -3.48
C ASP A 28 22.89 7.96 -2.40
N VAL A 29 22.32 6.80 -2.81
CA VAL A 29 21.47 5.97 -1.96
C VAL A 29 22.25 4.80 -1.35
N THR A 30 22.12 4.63 -0.04
CA THR A 30 22.47 3.41 0.70
C THR A 30 21.18 2.79 1.27
N VAL A 31 21.02 1.48 1.20
CA VAL A 31 19.83 0.79 1.72
C VAL A 31 20.20 -0.11 2.89
N ILE A 32 19.39 -0.06 3.94
CA ILE A 32 19.43 -1.01 5.06
C ILE A 32 18.07 -1.69 5.09
N GLN A 33 18.07 -3.00 5.00
CA GLN A 33 16.83 -3.76 5.04
C GLN A 33 16.97 -5.03 5.89
N GLY A 34 15.95 -5.83 5.96
CA GLY A 34 15.98 -7.12 6.63
C GLY A 34 16.97 -8.08 5.98
N TRP A 35 16.61 -9.33 5.81
CA TRP A 35 17.53 -10.32 5.27
C TRP A 35 17.82 -10.15 3.78
N ILE A 36 19.12 -10.09 3.44
CA ILE A 36 19.66 -10.21 2.09
C ILE A 36 20.57 -11.44 2.08
N PRO A 37 20.28 -12.50 1.31
CA PRO A 37 21.16 -13.63 1.18
C PRO A 37 22.38 -13.26 0.32
N THR A 38 23.47 -12.84 0.96
CA THR A 38 24.72 -12.44 0.27
C THR A 38 25.62 -13.62 -0.11
N TRP A 39 25.39 -14.81 0.44
CA TRP A 39 26.26 -15.98 0.31
C TRP A 39 25.54 -17.25 -0.19
N TRP A 40 24.25 -17.15 -0.49
CA TRP A 40 23.52 -18.26 -1.11
C TRP A 40 23.60 -18.13 -2.63
N ASN A 41 24.20 -19.14 -3.27
CA ASN A 41 24.14 -19.26 -4.72
C ASN A 41 22.70 -19.63 -5.16
N SER A 42 22.41 -19.48 -6.43
CA SER A 42 21.09 -19.76 -7.03
C SER A 42 20.57 -21.16 -6.71
N TRP A 43 21.45 -22.14 -6.51
CA TRP A 43 21.09 -23.51 -6.17
C TRP A 43 20.51 -23.63 -4.75
N GLY A 44 21.13 -23.01 -3.76
CA GLY A 44 20.62 -23.00 -2.37
C GLY A 44 19.27 -22.31 -2.25
N LEU A 45 19.06 -21.20 -2.98
CA LEU A 45 17.75 -20.52 -3.02
C LEU A 45 16.67 -21.36 -3.71
N LYS A 46 17.00 -22.09 -4.79
CA LYS A 46 16.07 -23.01 -5.44
C LYS A 46 15.65 -24.16 -4.54
N LEU A 47 16.60 -24.75 -3.79
CA LEU A 47 16.29 -25.79 -2.81
C LEU A 47 15.39 -25.26 -1.68
N ALA A 48 15.73 -24.10 -1.12
CA ALA A 48 14.92 -23.44 -0.09
C ALA A 48 13.52 -23.07 -0.61
N SER A 49 13.39 -22.63 -1.87
CA SER A 49 12.11 -22.35 -2.53
C SER A 49 11.21 -23.59 -2.60
N LYS A 50 11.78 -24.76 -2.92
CA LYS A 50 11.03 -26.03 -2.93
C LYS A 50 10.51 -26.40 -1.55
N ILE A 51 11.33 -26.22 -0.50
CA ILE A 51 10.95 -26.52 0.90
C ILE A 51 9.89 -25.52 1.38
N ALA A 52 10.05 -24.24 1.07
CA ALA A 52 9.12 -23.20 1.48
C ALA A 52 7.82 -23.17 0.66
N LYS A 53 7.73 -23.92 -0.45
CA LYS A 53 6.65 -23.85 -1.44
C LYS A 53 6.40 -22.42 -1.95
N TYR A 54 7.45 -21.61 -2.06
CA TYR A 54 7.40 -20.20 -2.41
C TYR A 54 8.67 -19.80 -3.17
N ASP A 55 8.55 -19.01 -4.25
CA ASP A 55 9.70 -18.56 -5.05
C ASP A 55 10.53 -17.50 -4.29
N LEU A 56 11.50 -17.99 -3.53
CA LEU A 56 12.44 -17.16 -2.78
C LEU A 56 13.42 -16.44 -3.73
N GLU A 57 13.82 -17.05 -4.84
CA GLU A 57 14.76 -16.44 -5.79
C GLU A 57 14.17 -15.15 -6.38
N HIS A 58 12.94 -15.20 -6.84
CA HIS A 58 12.22 -14.02 -7.34
C HIS A 58 12.04 -12.94 -6.26
N THR A 59 11.72 -13.35 -5.03
CA THR A 59 11.55 -12.44 -3.90
C THR A 59 12.85 -11.72 -3.55
N PHE A 60 13.97 -12.43 -3.55
CA PHE A 60 15.26 -11.82 -3.22
C PHE A 60 15.83 -10.97 -4.35
N LYS A 61 15.57 -11.31 -5.61
CA LYS A 61 15.89 -10.43 -6.75
C LYS A 61 15.27 -9.05 -6.61
N LYS A 62 14.02 -8.95 -6.13
CA LYS A 62 13.36 -7.67 -5.89
C LYS A 62 13.99 -6.86 -4.76
N ARG A 63 14.70 -7.50 -3.82
CA ARG A 63 15.38 -6.83 -2.71
C ARG A 63 16.79 -6.34 -3.07
N THR A 64 17.36 -6.84 -4.15
CA THR A 64 18.74 -6.55 -4.54
C THR A 64 18.83 -6.00 -5.97
N PRO A 65 18.24 -4.82 -6.24
CA PRO A 65 18.41 -4.16 -7.54
C PRO A 65 19.90 -3.94 -7.83
N SER A 66 20.33 -4.19 -9.07
CA SER A 66 21.75 -4.07 -9.46
C SER A 66 22.34 -2.68 -9.24
N CYS A 67 21.54 -1.62 -9.35
CA CYS A 67 21.94 -0.25 -9.08
C CYS A 67 22.35 0.02 -7.61
N LEU A 68 22.00 -0.88 -6.69
CA LEU A 68 22.35 -0.79 -5.27
C LEU A 68 23.47 -1.76 -4.86
N ASN A 69 24.21 -2.33 -5.81
CA ASN A 69 25.34 -3.23 -5.52
C ASN A 69 26.39 -2.52 -4.65
N GLY A 70 26.78 -3.17 -3.54
CA GLY A 70 27.73 -2.61 -2.57
C GLY A 70 27.16 -1.57 -1.60
N LYS A 71 25.93 -1.09 -1.84
CA LYS A 71 25.23 -0.10 -1.03
C LYS A 71 23.96 -0.65 -0.35
N ASN A 72 23.83 -1.96 -0.28
CA ASN A 72 22.67 -2.64 0.27
C ASN A 72 23.10 -3.53 1.44
N HIS A 73 22.60 -3.22 2.64
CA HIS A 73 22.99 -3.87 3.90
C HIS A 73 21.82 -4.66 4.50
N GLY A 74 22.06 -5.92 4.85
CA GLY A 74 21.07 -6.82 5.43
C GLY A 74 21.18 -6.94 6.95
N CYS A 75 20.03 -6.99 7.63
CA CYS A 75 19.87 -7.27 9.05
C CYS A 75 19.04 -8.56 9.23
N PHE A 76 19.67 -9.73 9.21
CA PHE A 76 18.99 -11.03 9.22
C PHE A 76 18.14 -11.27 10.46
N LEU A 77 18.72 -11.14 11.66
CA LEU A 77 18.06 -11.52 12.92
C LEU A 77 16.74 -10.78 13.17
N PRO A 78 16.63 -9.46 12.98
CA PRO A 78 15.35 -8.77 13.12
C PRO A 78 14.27 -9.32 12.20
N GLU A 79 14.57 -9.55 10.92
CA GLU A 79 13.57 -10.07 9.99
C GLU A 79 13.18 -11.51 10.32
N PHE A 80 14.12 -12.34 10.73
CA PHE A 80 13.83 -13.69 11.19
C PHE A 80 12.82 -13.68 12.35
N LEU A 81 13.03 -12.82 13.36
CA LEU A 81 12.09 -12.66 14.47
C LEU A 81 10.72 -12.15 13.99
N ASN A 82 10.69 -11.24 13.03
CA ASN A 82 9.43 -10.75 12.43
C ASN A 82 8.67 -11.87 11.70
N VAL A 83 9.37 -12.73 10.95
CA VAL A 83 8.77 -13.89 10.28
C VAL A 83 8.22 -14.90 11.29
N VAL A 84 8.94 -15.15 12.37
CA VAL A 84 8.46 -16.02 13.48
C VAL A 84 7.23 -15.41 14.15
N ALA A 85 7.25 -14.09 14.44
CA ALA A 85 6.13 -13.39 15.05
C ALA A 85 4.82 -13.52 14.23
N ARG A 86 4.93 -13.48 12.90
CA ARG A 86 3.76 -13.64 11.99
C ARG A 86 3.13 -15.05 12.03
N LYS A 87 3.84 -16.05 12.52
CA LYS A 87 3.33 -17.43 12.68
C LYS A 87 2.77 -17.70 14.08
N LEU A 88 2.95 -16.77 15.00
CA LEU A 88 2.43 -16.82 16.37
C LEU A 88 1.13 -16.01 16.47
N ASN A 89 0.39 -16.24 17.56
CA ASN A 89 -0.82 -15.50 17.89
C ASN A 89 -0.71 -14.85 19.28
N GLY A 90 -1.54 -13.85 19.54
CA GLY A 90 -1.67 -13.19 20.84
C GLY A 90 -0.45 -12.35 21.25
N GLU A 91 -0.26 -12.16 22.55
CA GLU A 91 0.76 -11.26 23.11
C GLU A 91 2.20 -11.62 22.71
N ARG A 92 2.50 -12.93 22.57
CA ARG A 92 3.84 -13.39 22.17
C ARG A 92 4.20 -12.91 20.75
N ALA A 93 3.23 -12.91 19.85
CA ALA A 93 3.41 -12.38 18.49
C ALA A 93 3.72 -10.88 18.51
N ILE A 94 2.96 -10.12 19.30
CA ILE A 94 3.12 -8.66 19.44
C ILE A 94 4.48 -8.34 20.06
N THR A 95 4.84 -8.97 21.17
CA THR A 95 6.12 -8.75 21.87
C THR A 95 7.31 -9.04 20.96
N LEU A 96 7.27 -10.16 20.23
CA LEU A 96 8.36 -10.54 19.34
C LEU A 96 8.46 -9.60 18.14
N ASN A 97 7.33 -9.08 17.65
CA ASN A 97 7.28 -8.12 16.58
C ASN A 97 7.89 -6.77 17.02
N VAL A 98 7.48 -6.24 18.17
CA VAL A 98 8.08 -5.02 18.76
C VAL A 98 9.59 -5.19 18.91
N LYS A 99 10.04 -6.30 19.50
CA LYS A 99 11.48 -6.58 19.66
C LYS A 99 12.23 -6.68 18.34
N SER A 100 11.60 -7.21 17.31
CA SER A 100 12.17 -7.27 15.96
C SER A 100 12.46 -5.85 15.42
N HIS A 101 11.52 -4.91 15.58
CA HIS A 101 11.67 -3.52 15.17
C HIS A 101 12.77 -2.79 15.96
N GLU A 102 12.80 -2.96 17.30
CA GLU A 102 13.85 -2.40 18.14
C GLU A 102 15.26 -2.88 17.74
N LEU A 103 15.42 -4.20 17.53
CA LEU A 103 16.69 -4.78 17.10
C LEU A 103 17.11 -4.31 15.72
N PHE A 104 16.16 -4.12 14.80
CA PHE A 104 16.45 -3.61 13.47
C PHE A 104 17.02 -2.20 13.54
N GLY A 105 16.36 -1.27 14.23
CA GLY A 105 16.87 0.07 14.43
C GLY A 105 18.22 0.10 15.15
N LYS A 106 18.41 -0.79 16.15
CA LYS A 106 19.70 -0.88 16.84
C LYS A 106 20.84 -1.34 15.93
N PHE A 107 20.59 -2.31 15.03
CA PHE A 107 21.59 -2.80 14.09
C PHE A 107 21.83 -1.87 12.91
N SER A 108 20.81 -1.10 12.50
CA SER A 108 20.91 -0.15 11.38
C SER A 108 21.84 1.03 11.68
N LYS A 109 22.01 1.43 12.96
CA LYS A 109 22.82 2.59 13.38
C LYS A 109 24.20 2.65 12.72
N LYS A 110 24.91 1.53 12.65
CA LYS A 110 26.27 1.46 12.11
C LYS A 110 26.40 1.87 10.63
N TYR A 111 25.30 1.81 9.90
CA TYR A 111 25.26 2.14 8.47
C TYR A 111 24.76 3.57 8.20
N THR A 112 24.14 4.23 9.19
CA THR A 112 23.56 5.57 9.02
C THR A 112 24.57 6.71 9.12
N ILE A 113 25.77 6.45 9.61
CA ILE A 113 26.77 7.45 10.03
C ILE A 113 27.30 8.34 8.87
N LYS A 114 27.14 7.94 7.62
CA LYS A 114 27.80 8.60 6.45
C LYS A 114 26.82 9.35 5.55
N GLY A 115 25.56 9.50 5.96
CA GLY A 115 24.52 10.15 5.15
C GLY A 115 24.22 11.58 5.61
N ASP A 116 23.58 12.34 4.73
CA ASP A 116 23.01 13.65 5.06
C ASP A 116 21.57 13.45 5.58
N ILE A 117 20.89 12.41 5.08
CA ILE A 117 19.50 12.09 5.42
C ILE A 117 19.36 10.60 5.76
N LEU A 118 18.61 10.32 6.82
CA LEU A 118 18.02 9.02 7.13
C LEU A 118 16.55 9.03 6.69
N HIS A 119 16.22 8.30 5.62
CA HIS A 119 14.84 8.04 5.21
C HIS A 119 14.41 6.69 5.77
N VAL A 120 13.62 6.69 6.83
CA VAL A 120 13.31 5.49 7.60
C VAL A 120 11.81 5.15 7.52
N ARG A 121 11.50 3.88 7.28
CA ARG A 121 10.13 3.38 7.42
C ARG A 121 9.69 3.45 8.88
N SER A 122 8.53 4.00 9.16
CA SER A 122 7.95 4.07 10.50
C SER A 122 7.90 2.68 11.16
N GLY A 123 8.36 2.60 12.38
CA GLY A 123 8.66 1.37 13.12
C GLY A 123 10.10 0.86 12.92
N SER A 124 10.78 1.19 11.83
CA SER A 124 12.17 0.77 11.58
C SER A 124 13.21 1.69 12.23
N GLY A 125 12.79 2.84 12.77
CA GLY A 125 13.62 3.79 13.52
C GLY A 125 13.78 3.42 15.01
N ARG A 126 13.00 2.48 15.52
CA ARG A 126 13.04 2.07 16.93
C ARG A 126 14.42 1.54 17.33
N GLY A 127 14.68 1.36 18.64
CA GLY A 127 16.01 1.01 19.13
C GLY A 127 17.01 2.18 19.06
N GLY A 128 16.51 3.40 18.87
CA GLY A 128 17.25 4.67 18.91
C GLY A 128 18.00 5.00 17.61
N ALA A 129 17.57 4.50 16.45
CA ALA A 129 18.21 4.84 15.16
C ALA A 129 17.97 6.30 14.78
N ILE A 130 16.75 6.84 15.00
CA ILE A 130 16.39 8.23 14.71
C ILE A 130 17.19 9.18 15.60
N ILE A 131 17.12 9.03 16.92
CA ILE A 131 17.84 9.87 17.88
C ILE A 131 19.36 9.84 17.60
N TYR A 132 19.89 8.66 17.27
CA TYR A 132 21.31 8.53 16.92
C TYR A 132 21.67 9.30 15.64
N ALA A 133 20.86 9.21 14.60
CA ALA A 133 21.07 9.97 13.36
C ALA A 133 21.05 11.48 13.64
N GLN A 134 20.04 11.96 14.36
CA GLN A 134 19.90 13.38 14.74
C GLN A 134 21.09 13.86 15.59
N SER A 135 21.61 13.04 16.52
CA SER A 135 22.82 13.37 17.31
C SER A 135 24.09 13.53 16.48
N LYS A 136 24.08 13.06 15.22
CA LYS A 136 25.16 13.23 14.22
C LYS A 136 24.87 14.34 13.21
N GLY A 137 23.80 15.13 13.42
CA GLY A 137 23.39 16.18 12.49
C GLY A 137 22.69 15.67 11.23
N ILE A 138 22.37 14.37 11.17
CA ILE A 138 21.67 13.74 10.04
C ILE A 138 20.17 14.04 10.16
N LYS A 139 19.58 14.57 9.10
CA LYS A 139 18.13 14.83 9.04
C LYS A 139 17.34 13.53 8.87
N VAL A 140 16.16 13.45 9.48
CA VAL A 140 15.34 12.23 9.48
C VAL A 140 14.00 12.49 8.82
N LEU A 141 13.76 11.77 7.70
CA LEU A 141 12.47 11.67 7.03
C LEU A 141 11.83 10.33 7.38
N VAL A 142 10.70 10.36 8.04
CA VAL A 142 9.94 9.13 8.38
C VAL A 142 8.90 8.86 7.32
N ASP A 143 8.94 7.69 6.67
CA ASP A 143 7.93 7.23 5.71
C ASP A 143 6.81 6.47 6.41
N HIS A 144 5.57 6.92 6.22
CA HIS A 144 4.38 6.25 6.76
C HIS A 144 3.28 6.16 5.69
N SER A 145 2.73 4.99 5.46
CA SER A 145 1.86 4.74 4.31
C SER A 145 0.51 4.10 4.66
N ILE A 146 -0.08 4.51 5.79
CA ILE A 146 -1.44 4.16 6.18
C ILE A 146 -2.00 5.27 7.07
N ALA A 147 -3.33 5.32 7.29
CA ALA A 147 -3.94 6.29 8.19
C ALA A 147 -3.39 6.21 9.63
N HIS A 148 -3.50 7.31 10.37
CA HIS A 148 -3.14 7.36 11.79
C HIS A 148 -3.83 6.24 12.59
N PRO A 149 -3.13 5.50 13.47
CA PRO A 149 -3.70 4.33 14.13
C PRO A 149 -4.91 4.62 15.02
N ALA A 150 -5.02 5.81 15.60
CA ALA A 150 -6.24 6.22 16.32
C ALA A 150 -7.43 6.42 15.35
N TYR A 151 -7.17 6.88 14.10
CA TYR A 151 -8.19 6.90 13.06
C TYR A 151 -8.64 5.49 12.71
N MET A 152 -7.69 4.59 12.46
CA MET A 152 -7.97 3.18 12.16
C MET A 152 -8.80 2.53 13.27
N GLU A 153 -8.43 2.72 14.53
CA GLU A 153 -9.15 2.17 15.67
C GLU A 153 -10.61 2.63 15.71
N LYS A 154 -10.84 3.93 15.58
CA LYS A 154 -12.19 4.52 15.58
C LYS A 154 -13.07 4.00 14.44
N HIS A 155 -12.50 3.81 13.25
CA HIS A 155 -13.27 3.51 12.05
C HIS A 155 -13.41 2.02 11.75
N LEU A 156 -12.46 1.18 12.23
CA LEU A 156 -12.39 -0.23 11.89
C LEU A 156 -12.72 -1.20 13.02
N ARG A 157 -12.50 -0.82 14.30
CA ARG A 157 -12.68 -1.74 15.42
C ARG A 157 -14.02 -2.48 15.37
N ASN A 158 -15.12 -1.75 15.23
CA ASN A 158 -16.46 -2.33 15.18
C ASN A 158 -16.65 -3.29 13.98
N GLU A 159 -15.97 -3.05 12.84
CA GLU A 159 -16.06 -3.92 11.66
C GLU A 159 -15.46 -5.31 11.93
N PHE A 160 -14.42 -5.36 12.74
CA PHE A 160 -13.78 -6.61 13.14
C PHE A 160 -14.54 -7.31 14.26
N GLU A 161 -14.94 -6.57 15.31
CA GLU A 161 -15.62 -7.12 16.49
C GLU A 161 -16.98 -7.73 16.17
N LYS A 162 -17.81 -7.08 15.32
CA LYS A 162 -19.11 -7.65 14.89
C LYS A 162 -18.96 -8.95 14.09
N ASN A 163 -17.77 -9.22 13.54
CA ASN A 163 -17.45 -10.46 12.82
C ASN A 163 -16.58 -11.41 13.67
N ASN A 164 -16.55 -11.24 15.00
CA ASN A 164 -15.75 -12.05 15.94
C ASN A 164 -14.27 -12.18 15.54
N THR A 165 -13.72 -11.14 14.91
CA THR A 165 -12.33 -11.11 14.45
C THR A 165 -11.51 -10.15 15.33
N PRO A 166 -10.32 -10.58 15.85
CA PRO A 166 -9.48 -9.72 16.66
C PRO A 166 -9.04 -8.46 15.90
N PHE A 167 -9.16 -7.30 16.53
CA PHE A 167 -8.70 -6.03 15.97
C PHE A 167 -7.29 -5.69 16.46
N ASN A 168 -6.34 -5.57 15.55
CA ASN A 168 -4.92 -5.36 15.84
C ASN A 168 -4.30 -4.13 15.12
N LEU A 169 -5.12 -3.26 14.53
CA LEU A 169 -4.67 -2.12 13.69
C LEU A 169 -4.71 -0.76 14.39
N GLY A 170 -5.05 -0.70 15.67
CA GLY A 170 -5.26 0.55 16.38
C GLY A 170 -4.13 0.94 17.32
N ILE A 171 -4.21 2.14 17.88
CA ILE A 171 -3.24 2.69 18.83
C ILE A 171 -3.15 1.88 20.14
N SER A 172 -4.17 1.08 20.45
CA SER A 172 -4.15 0.15 21.57
C SER A 172 -3.15 -1.00 21.40
N ASN A 173 -2.70 -1.30 20.18
CA ASN A 173 -1.66 -2.30 19.95
C ASN A 173 -0.27 -1.68 20.17
N PRO A 174 0.59 -2.29 21.03
CA PRO A 174 1.93 -1.78 21.31
C PRO A 174 2.81 -1.51 20.09
N LEU A 175 2.70 -2.33 19.04
CA LEU A 175 3.46 -2.12 17.81
C LEU A 175 3.09 -0.79 17.14
N TRP A 176 1.81 -0.43 17.09
CA TRP A 176 1.38 0.83 16.50
C TRP A 176 1.81 2.03 17.34
N LYS A 177 1.88 1.88 18.65
CA LYS A 177 2.45 2.89 19.53
C LYS A 177 3.93 3.15 19.22
N GLU A 178 4.72 2.09 19.02
CA GLU A 178 6.13 2.19 18.60
C GLU A 178 6.27 2.87 17.23
N ILE A 179 5.39 2.54 16.28
CA ILE A 179 5.37 3.18 14.95
C ILE A 179 5.10 4.68 15.07
N MET A 180 4.20 5.09 15.98
CA MET A 180 3.88 6.50 16.19
C MET A 180 5.05 7.29 16.77
N TYR A 181 5.84 6.70 17.70
CA TYR A 181 7.05 7.36 18.18
C TYR A 181 8.03 7.71 17.07
N ASP A 182 8.21 6.84 16.07
CA ASP A 182 9.06 7.17 14.91
C ASP A 182 8.51 8.39 14.15
N CYS A 183 7.17 8.44 13.96
CA CYS A 183 6.52 9.57 13.28
C CYS A 183 6.65 10.90 14.04
N GLU A 184 6.66 10.84 15.37
CA GLU A 184 6.81 12.00 16.26
C GLU A 184 8.27 12.47 16.36
N GLU A 185 9.23 11.52 16.40
CA GLU A 185 10.67 11.80 16.55
C GLU A 185 11.31 12.31 15.24
N GLY A 186 10.75 12.02 14.06
CA GLY A 186 11.31 12.46 12.79
C GLY A 186 11.28 13.97 12.57
N ASP A 187 12.23 14.52 11.82
CA ASP A 187 12.23 15.93 11.45
C ASP A 187 11.06 16.25 10.50
N ARG A 188 10.73 15.32 9.61
CA ARG A 188 9.57 15.39 8.69
C ARG A 188 8.92 14.02 8.53
N LEU A 189 7.65 14.03 8.20
CA LEU A 189 6.83 12.85 7.91
C LEU A 189 6.46 12.83 6.43
N LEU A 190 6.81 11.76 5.72
CA LEU A 190 6.39 11.49 4.35
C LEU A 190 5.21 10.52 4.37
N VAL A 191 4.10 10.92 3.76
CA VAL A 191 2.91 10.08 3.63
C VAL A 191 2.50 9.92 2.16
N ASN A 192 1.75 8.86 1.87
CA ASN A 192 1.45 8.44 0.51
C ASN A 192 0.10 8.92 -0.04
N SER A 193 -0.65 9.76 0.70
CA SER A 193 -1.89 10.40 0.22
C SER A 193 -2.31 11.57 1.10
N ASP A 194 -3.14 12.46 0.53
CA ASP A 194 -3.77 13.55 1.28
C ASP A 194 -4.71 13.02 2.38
N PHE A 195 -5.37 11.88 2.14
CA PHE A 195 -6.17 11.22 3.17
C PHE A 195 -5.33 10.89 4.41
N VAL A 196 -4.15 10.27 4.23
CA VAL A 196 -3.25 9.96 5.36
C VAL A 196 -2.82 11.24 6.05
N LYS A 197 -2.35 12.26 5.31
CA LYS A 197 -1.99 13.57 5.87
C LYS A 197 -3.10 14.13 6.75
N ASN A 198 -4.33 14.14 6.25
CA ASN A 198 -5.48 14.67 7.00
C ASN A 198 -5.76 13.88 8.28
N THR A 199 -5.55 12.56 8.28
CA THR A 199 -5.68 11.75 9.50
C THR A 199 -4.62 12.12 10.54
N PHE A 200 -3.38 12.40 10.15
CA PHE A 200 -2.32 12.82 11.06
C PHE A 200 -2.58 14.23 11.63
N ILE A 201 -2.98 15.19 10.80
CA ILE A 201 -3.36 16.55 11.25
C ILE A 201 -4.50 16.48 12.27
N LYS A 202 -5.51 15.64 12.01
CA LYS A 202 -6.65 15.44 12.92
C LYS A 202 -6.23 14.98 14.32
N TYR A 203 -5.11 14.28 14.43
CA TYR A 203 -4.57 13.78 15.70
C TYR A 203 -3.34 14.59 16.18
N GLY A 204 -3.21 15.85 15.76
CA GLY A 204 -2.31 16.83 16.35
C GLY A 204 -0.93 16.97 15.70
N PHE A 205 -0.68 16.31 14.58
CA PHE A 205 0.58 16.51 13.85
C PHE A 205 0.60 17.85 13.09
N ASP A 206 1.74 18.52 13.10
CA ASP A 206 1.95 19.77 12.37
C ASP A 206 1.89 19.53 10.85
N ALA A 207 0.90 20.16 10.19
CA ALA A 207 0.72 20.06 8.75
C ALA A 207 1.95 20.48 7.93
N ASN A 208 2.79 21.40 8.47
CA ASN A 208 4.00 21.89 7.81
C ASN A 208 5.15 20.86 7.82
N LYS A 209 5.08 19.88 8.70
CA LYS A 209 6.06 18.78 8.80
C LYS A 209 5.64 17.55 8.00
N ILE A 210 4.47 17.56 7.34
CA ILE A 210 3.95 16.41 6.61
C ILE A 210 4.00 16.69 5.10
N ASP A 211 4.82 15.93 4.40
CA ASP A 211 4.90 15.91 2.95
C ASP A 211 4.04 14.78 2.38
N VAL A 212 3.39 15.03 1.24
CA VAL A 212 2.59 14.02 0.53
C VAL A 212 3.26 13.67 -0.78
N VAL A 213 3.60 12.39 -0.96
CA VAL A 213 4.05 11.87 -2.26
C VAL A 213 3.36 10.56 -2.54
N TYR A 214 2.45 10.57 -3.49
CA TYR A 214 1.75 9.36 -3.95
C TYR A 214 2.73 8.39 -4.60
N LEU A 215 2.53 7.09 -4.37
CA LEU A 215 3.39 6.06 -4.95
C LEU A 215 3.30 6.03 -6.48
N GLY A 216 4.41 5.67 -7.12
CA GLY A 216 4.45 5.53 -8.56
C GLY A 216 3.74 4.25 -9.05
N VAL A 217 3.12 4.33 -10.23
CA VAL A 217 2.59 3.18 -10.95
C VAL A 217 3.55 2.78 -12.08
N ARG A 218 3.67 1.50 -12.35
CA ARG A 218 4.47 0.98 -13.47
C ARG A 218 3.81 1.34 -14.80
N SER A 219 4.60 1.72 -15.79
CA SER A 219 4.12 2.14 -17.11
C SER A 219 3.38 1.06 -17.89
N ASP A 220 3.66 -0.23 -17.60
CA ASP A 220 2.99 -1.37 -18.24
C ASP A 220 1.52 -1.57 -17.80
N PHE A 221 1.03 -0.74 -16.88
CA PHE A 221 -0.39 -0.63 -16.53
C PHE A 221 -1.12 0.49 -17.27
N PHE A 222 -0.42 1.35 -18.02
CA PHE A 222 -1.04 2.54 -18.61
C PHE A 222 -1.90 2.20 -19.83
N GLY A 223 -3.14 2.67 -19.83
CA GLY A 223 -4.05 2.61 -20.98
C GLY A 223 -4.38 1.20 -21.46
N LEU A 224 -4.52 0.24 -20.55
CA LEU A 224 -4.87 -1.15 -20.87
C LEU A 224 -6.29 -1.27 -21.44
N LYS A 225 -7.26 -0.50 -20.90
CA LYS A 225 -8.66 -0.52 -21.37
C LYS A 225 -8.78 0.21 -22.69
N LYS A 226 -9.34 -0.47 -23.71
CA LYS A 226 -9.44 0.04 -25.08
C LYS A 226 -10.86 0.40 -25.50
N SER A 227 -11.88 -0.23 -24.88
CA SER A 227 -13.29 0.04 -25.14
C SER A 227 -14.07 0.22 -23.85
N TYR A 228 -15.07 1.09 -23.90
CA TYR A 228 -16.00 1.35 -22.79
C TYR A 228 -17.43 0.93 -23.14
N GLU A 229 -17.62 0.24 -24.28
CA GLU A 229 -18.89 -0.35 -24.66
C GLU A 229 -19.17 -1.60 -23.82
N LEU A 230 -20.40 -1.75 -23.37
CA LEU A 230 -20.85 -2.95 -22.67
C LEU A 230 -21.31 -3.98 -23.69
N THR A 231 -20.62 -5.10 -23.76
CA THR A 231 -20.92 -6.20 -24.71
C THR A 231 -21.57 -7.40 -24.04
N GLY A 232 -21.97 -7.28 -22.76
CA GLY A 232 -22.59 -8.35 -21.95
C GLY A 232 -22.84 -7.87 -20.53
N PRO A 233 -22.81 -8.77 -19.53
CA PRO A 233 -22.94 -8.42 -18.13
C PRO A 233 -21.92 -7.39 -17.71
N LEU A 234 -22.30 -6.41 -16.89
CA LEU A 234 -21.40 -5.38 -16.37
C LEU A 234 -20.30 -6.02 -15.50
N LYS A 235 -19.06 -5.96 -15.93
CA LYS A 235 -17.91 -6.50 -15.19
C LYS A 235 -17.38 -5.51 -14.15
N ILE A 236 -17.68 -5.79 -12.88
CA ILE A 236 -17.22 -4.99 -11.72
C ILE A 236 -16.02 -5.71 -11.13
N LEU A 237 -14.87 -5.03 -11.07
CA LEU A 237 -13.61 -5.59 -10.60
C LEU A 237 -13.22 -5.02 -9.24
N PHE A 238 -12.76 -5.90 -8.35
CA PHE A 238 -11.99 -5.57 -7.15
C PHE A 238 -10.67 -6.32 -7.18
N THR A 239 -9.56 -5.68 -6.76
CA THR A 239 -8.26 -6.35 -6.67
C THR A 239 -7.57 -6.11 -5.33
N GLY A 240 -6.97 -7.17 -4.78
CA GLY A 240 -6.26 -7.17 -3.50
C GLY A 240 -6.86 -8.10 -2.45
N GLY A 241 -6.50 -7.93 -1.18
CA GLY A 241 -7.09 -8.70 -0.08
C GLY A 241 -8.54 -8.28 0.15
N PHE A 242 -9.50 -9.13 -0.16
CA PHE A 242 -10.91 -8.88 0.06
C PHE A 242 -11.26 -9.15 1.52
N GLY A 243 -11.49 -8.09 2.29
CA GLY A 243 -11.67 -8.18 3.75
C GLY A 243 -12.35 -6.95 4.34
N PHE A 244 -12.49 -6.94 5.68
CA PHE A 244 -13.25 -5.91 6.40
C PHE A 244 -12.73 -4.50 6.12
N ARG A 245 -11.43 -4.29 6.25
CA ARG A 245 -10.80 -2.97 6.05
C ARG A 245 -11.04 -2.43 4.65
N LYS A 246 -11.14 -3.29 3.64
CA LYS A 246 -11.36 -2.92 2.24
C LYS A 246 -12.84 -2.87 1.84
N GLY A 247 -13.75 -2.94 2.82
CA GLY A 247 -15.18 -2.75 2.59
C GLY A 247 -15.87 -3.93 1.91
N ALA A 248 -15.35 -5.16 2.09
CA ALA A 248 -15.93 -6.37 1.49
C ALA A 248 -17.42 -6.55 1.81
N GLU A 249 -17.85 -6.30 3.05
CA GLU A 249 -19.25 -6.36 3.45
C GLU A 249 -20.12 -5.42 2.60
N TYR A 250 -19.69 -4.17 2.47
CA TYR A 250 -20.47 -3.14 1.76
C TYR A 250 -20.55 -3.44 0.25
N SER A 251 -19.47 -3.99 -0.32
CA SER A 251 -19.49 -4.48 -1.70
C SER A 251 -20.51 -5.61 -1.88
N LEU A 252 -20.48 -6.63 -1.02
CA LEU A 252 -21.39 -7.78 -1.11
C LEU A 252 -22.85 -7.36 -0.96
N ARG A 253 -23.14 -6.49 0.02
CA ARG A 253 -24.50 -5.96 0.22
C ARG A 253 -24.97 -5.10 -0.96
N ALA A 254 -24.09 -4.36 -1.60
CA ALA A 254 -24.42 -3.63 -2.82
C ALA A 254 -24.73 -4.58 -3.98
N MET A 255 -23.96 -5.67 -4.14
CA MET A 255 -24.24 -6.69 -5.14
C MET A 255 -25.59 -7.38 -4.89
N GLN A 256 -25.97 -7.69 -3.64
CA GLN A 256 -27.32 -8.20 -3.32
C GLN A 256 -28.43 -7.25 -3.78
N LYS A 257 -28.25 -5.93 -3.56
CA LYS A 257 -29.23 -4.95 -4.08
C LYS A 257 -29.29 -4.93 -5.60
N LEU A 258 -28.17 -5.14 -6.30
CA LEU A 258 -28.16 -5.27 -7.75
C LEU A 258 -28.86 -6.56 -8.21
N ASP A 259 -28.75 -7.68 -7.45
CA ASP A 259 -29.51 -8.91 -7.69
C ASP A 259 -31.02 -8.66 -7.56
N ASP A 260 -31.46 -7.94 -6.53
CA ASP A 260 -32.88 -7.58 -6.30
C ASP A 260 -33.42 -6.68 -7.43
N LEU A 261 -32.58 -5.75 -7.92
CA LEU A 261 -32.87 -4.88 -9.05
C LEU A 261 -32.78 -5.59 -10.40
N LYS A 262 -32.42 -6.88 -10.44
CA LYS A 262 -32.24 -7.71 -11.66
C LYS A 262 -31.23 -7.09 -12.64
N VAL A 263 -30.19 -6.46 -12.11
CA VAL A 263 -29.09 -5.95 -12.91
C VAL A 263 -28.22 -7.10 -13.39
N ASP A 264 -27.93 -7.14 -14.67
CA ASP A 264 -26.99 -8.11 -15.26
C ASP A 264 -25.57 -7.64 -15.03
N TYR A 265 -24.80 -8.36 -14.19
CA TYR A 265 -23.43 -8.05 -13.81
C TYR A 265 -22.59 -9.29 -13.48
N GLU A 266 -21.28 -9.13 -13.46
CA GLU A 266 -20.32 -10.06 -12.85
C GLU A 266 -19.44 -9.29 -11.84
N TYR A 267 -19.39 -9.75 -10.58
CA TYR A 267 -18.46 -9.22 -9.60
C TYR A 267 -17.21 -10.09 -9.51
N ILE A 268 -16.08 -9.56 -9.97
CA ILE A 268 -14.81 -10.28 -10.10
C ILE A 268 -13.87 -9.80 -8.97
N VAL A 269 -13.49 -10.73 -8.10
CA VAL A 269 -12.58 -10.48 -6.98
C VAL A 269 -11.27 -11.21 -7.23
N VAL A 270 -10.18 -10.45 -7.47
CA VAL A 270 -8.84 -10.97 -7.71
C VAL A 270 -7.96 -10.70 -6.49
N GLY A 271 -7.54 -11.74 -5.79
CA GLY A 271 -6.70 -11.66 -4.60
C GLY A 271 -7.15 -12.58 -3.48
N SER A 272 -6.54 -12.42 -2.29
CA SER A 272 -6.91 -13.22 -1.13
C SER A 272 -8.30 -12.84 -0.60
N ASN A 273 -9.12 -13.83 -0.32
CA ASN A 273 -10.45 -13.68 0.30
C ASN A 273 -10.54 -14.36 1.68
N ALA A 274 -9.41 -14.69 2.28
CA ALA A 274 -9.37 -15.43 3.55
C ALA A 274 -10.11 -14.72 4.68
N GLU A 275 -10.00 -13.38 4.75
CA GLU A 275 -10.66 -12.55 5.77
C GLU A 275 -12.18 -12.42 5.53
N ALA A 276 -12.63 -12.59 4.29
CA ALA A 276 -14.03 -12.40 3.91
C ALA A 276 -14.88 -13.68 3.96
N GLN A 277 -14.34 -14.83 4.39
CA GLN A 277 -15.05 -16.11 4.35
C GLN A 277 -16.40 -16.10 5.12
N THR A 278 -16.44 -15.41 6.26
CA THR A 278 -17.68 -15.24 7.04
C THR A 278 -18.67 -14.34 6.30
N LEU A 279 -18.20 -13.24 5.72
CA LEU A 279 -19.03 -12.32 4.94
C LEU A 279 -19.60 -12.95 3.68
N LEU A 280 -18.82 -13.79 2.99
CA LEU A 280 -19.29 -14.51 1.79
C LEU A 280 -20.43 -15.50 2.10
N LYS A 281 -20.44 -16.09 3.30
CA LYS A 281 -21.53 -16.93 3.77
C LYS A 281 -22.75 -16.11 4.20
N GLN A 282 -22.50 -14.96 4.83
CA GLN A 282 -23.57 -14.09 5.36
C GLN A 282 -24.29 -13.31 4.24
N TYR A 283 -23.55 -12.91 3.21
CA TYR A 283 -24.04 -12.11 2.08
C TYR A 283 -23.78 -12.85 0.75
N PRO A 284 -24.50 -13.96 0.48
CA PRO A 284 -24.35 -14.68 -0.79
C PRO A 284 -24.86 -13.82 -1.94
N ILE A 285 -24.14 -13.81 -3.05
CA ILE A 285 -24.49 -13.13 -4.29
C ILE A 285 -24.39 -14.08 -5.48
N LYS A 286 -25.24 -13.87 -6.51
CA LYS A 286 -25.39 -14.83 -7.62
C LYS A 286 -24.20 -14.81 -8.59
N HIS A 287 -23.68 -13.64 -8.89
CA HIS A 287 -22.74 -13.44 -9.99
C HIS A 287 -21.32 -13.10 -9.48
N LEU A 288 -20.82 -13.82 -8.45
CA LEU A 288 -19.50 -13.65 -7.86
C LEU A 288 -18.46 -14.59 -8.49
N LYS A 289 -17.33 -14.03 -8.92
CA LYS A 289 -16.16 -14.78 -9.36
C LYS A 289 -14.98 -14.51 -8.42
N LEU A 290 -14.61 -15.50 -7.59
CA LEU A 290 -13.42 -15.45 -6.73
C LEU A 290 -12.25 -16.10 -7.47
N ILE A 291 -11.30 -15.30 -7.93
CA ILE A 291 -10.17 -15.76 -8.75
C ILE A 291 -9.00 -16.24 -7.89
N GLY A 292 -8.88 -15.68 -6.67
CA GLY A 292 -7.68 -15.91 -5.85
C GLY A 292 -6.50 -15.04 -6.28
N MET A 293 -5.32 -15.34 -5.75
CA MET A 293 -4.09 -14.59 -6.07
C MET A 293 -3.59 -14.98 -7.47
N VAL A 294 -3.28 -13.97 -8.29
CA VAL A 294 -2.71 -14.15 -9.63
C VAL A 294 -1.36 -13.44 -9.74
N PRO A 295 -0.47 -13.89 -10.65
CA PRO A 295 0.70 -13.12 -11.03
C PRO A 295 0.32 -11.73 -11.54
N GLN A 296 1.21 -10.74 -11.30
CA GLN A 296 0.93 -9.34 -11.67
C GLN A 296 0.68 -9.15 -13.18
N ASP A 297 1.31 -9.95 -14.02
CA ASP A 297 1.07 -9.90 -15.47
C ASP A 297 -0.33 -10.36 -15.86
N ASN A 298 -0.87 -11.37 -15.17
CA ASN A 298 -2.25 -11.83 -15.40
C ASN A 298 -3.28 -10.82 -14.89
N LEU A 299 -2.94 -10.00 -13.88
CA LEU A 299 -3.81 -8.93 -13.37
C LEU A 299 -4.17 -7.92 -14.47
N LYS A 300 -3.26 -7.65 -15.40
CA LYS A 300 -3.49 -6.72 -16.53
C LYS A 300 -4.65 -7.13 -17.41
N GLN A 301 -4.86 -8.44 -17.59
CA GLN A 301 -6.00 -8.95 -18.34
C GLN A 301 -7.32 -8.57 -17.67
N TYR A 302 -7.46 -8.81 -16.35
CA TYR A 302 -8.67 -8.44 -15.60
C TYR A 302 -8.92 -6.93 -15.64
N LEU A 303 -7.86 -6.12 -15.53
CA LEU A 303 -7.96 -4.66 -15.64
C LEU A 303 -8.39 -4.20 -17.05
N SER A 304 -7.97 -4.87 -18.11
CA SER A 304 -8.35 -4.52 -19.48
C SER A 304 -9.80 -4.92 -19.81
N GLU A 305 -10.28 -6.02 -19.25
CA GLU A 305 -11.61 -6.59 -19.52
C GLU A 305 -12.73 -6.02 -18.64
N ALA A 306 -12.42 -5.51 -17.46
CA ALA A 306 -13.40 -4.97 -16.55
C ALA A 306 -14.02 -3.66 -17.06
N ASP A 307 -15.25 -3.35 -16.63
CA ASP A 307 -15.98 -2.14 -17.01
C ASP A 307 -15.92 -1.07 -15.93
N ILE A 308 -15.90 -1.48 -14.67
CA ILE A 308 -15.84 -0.62 -13.48
C ILE A 308 -14.88 -1.24 -12.48
N TYR A 309 -14.10 -0.39 -11.79
CA TYR A 309 -13.32 -0.79 -10.63
C TYR A 309 -13.98 -0.28 -9.35
N LEU A 310 -14.33 -1.17 -8.42
CA LEU A 310 -14.98 -0.84 -7.17
C LEU A 310 -14.02 -1.03 -5.99
N PHE A 311 -13.78 0.05 -5.22
CA PHE A 311 -12.89 0.02 -4.06
C PHE A 311 -13.45 0.81 -2.86
N PRO A 312 -14.48 0.29 -2.16
CA PRO A 312 -15.16 1.01 -1.07
C PRO A 312 -14.43 0.81 0.26
N SER A 313 -13.12 1.07 0.27
CA SER A 313 -12.28 0.86 1.45
C SER A 313 -12.68 1.74 2.62
N LEU A 314 -12.54 1.21 3.83
CA LEU A 314 -12.81 1.93 5.08
C LEU A 314 -11.56 2.62 5.63
N CYS A 315 -10.37 2.19 5.21
CA CYS A 315 -9.11 2.79 5.62
C CYS A 315 -7.93 2.21 4.85
N GLU A 316 -7.21 3.04 4.11
CA GLU A 316 -5.96 2.70 3.40
C GLU A 316 -4.89 3.76 3.66
N GLY A 317 -3.74 3.62 3.02
CA GLY A 317 -2.81 4.72 2.84
C GLY A 317 -3.08 5.41 1.50
N CYS A 318 -2.63 4.73 0.43
CA CYS A 318 -3.03 4.92 -0.95
C CYS A 318 -3.15 3.53 -1.57
N ALA A 319 -4.32 3.20 -2.08
CA ALA A 319 -4.59 1.88 -2.63
C ALA A 319 -3.84 1.68 -3.95
N SER A 320 -2.67 1.01 -3.92
CA SER A 320 -1.88 0.75 -5.13
C SER A 320 -2.69 0.06 -6.22
N SER A 321 -3.57 -0.89 -5.85
CA SER A 321 -4.45 -1.56 -6.80
C SER A 321 -5.47 -0.62 -7.45
N GLY A 322 -5.96 0.38 -6.71
CA GLY A 322 -6.79 1.46 -7.27
C GLY A 322 -6.02 2.37 -8.20
N MET A 323 -4.76 2.70 -7.86
CA MET A 323 -3.86 3.45 -8.75
C MET A 323 -3.58 2.68 -10.05
N GLU A 324 -3.38 1.36 -9.98
CA GLU A 324 -3.22 0.48 -11.15
C GLU A 324 -4.49 0.45 -12.01
N ALA A 325 -5.67 0.40 -11.39
CA ALA A 325 -6.95 0.46 -12.10
C ALA A 325 -7.17 1.82 -12.80
N MET A 326 -6.86 2.93 -12.12
CA MET A 326 -6.87 4.27 -12.74
C MET A 326 -5.90 4.36 -13.91
N ALA A 327 -4.68 3.85 -13.74
CA ALA A 327 -3.65 3.80 -14.79
C ALA A 327 -4.11 3.01 -16.02
N ALA A 328 -4.78 1.88 -15.79
CA ALA A 328 -5.34 1.03 -16.83
C ALA A 328 -6.44 1.72 -17.64
N GLY A 329 -7.05 2.78 -17.12
CA GLY A 329 -8.16 3.51 -17.75
C GLY A 329 -9.53 3.03 -17.31
N LEU A 330 -9.64 2.36 -16.16
CA LEU A 330 -10.94 2.00 -15.61
C LEU A 330 -11.61 3.20 -14.92
N PRO A 331 -12.92 3.40 -15.10
CA PRO A 331 -13.69 4.26 -14.23
C PRO A 331 -13.73 3.64 -12.83
N VAL A 332 -13.25 4.39 -11.84
CA VAL A 332 -13.08 3.94 -10.46
C VAL A 332 -14.18 4.52 -9.59
N ILE A 333 -14.82 3.67 -8.78
CA ILE A 333 -15.71 4.04 -7.68
C ILE A 333 -14.96 3.75 -6.39
N ALA A 334 -14.69 4.76 -5.57
CA ALA A 334 -13.94 4.59 -4.34
C ALA A 334 -14.36 5.59 -3.25
N THR A 335 -14.00 5.28 -2.02
CA THR A 335 -14.16 6.17 -0.87
C THR A 335 -12.96 7.12 -0.71
N VAL A 336 -13.10 8.18 0.05
CA VAL A 336 -11.98 9.05 0.46
C VAL A 336 -10.92 8.24 1.20
N GLU A 337 -11.34 7.27 2.01
CA GLU A 337 -10.49 6.38 2.81
C GLU A 337 -9.64 5.42 1.97
N SER A 338 -9.87 5.33 0.66
CA SER A 338 -9.00 4.62 -0.27
C SER A 338 -7.65 5.32 -0.48
N GLY A 339 -7.58 6.62 -0.19
CA GLY A 339 -6.42 7.48 -0.41
C GLY A 339 -6.07 7.67 -1.88
N LEU A 340 -6.98 7.38 -2.82
CA LEU A 340 -6.77 7.59 -4.25
C LEU A 340 -6.87 9.07 -4.63
N PRO A 341 -6.11 9.54 -5.62
CA PRO A 341 -6.15 10.93 -6.09
C PRO A 341 -7.37 11.20 -6.99
N ILE A 342 -8.57 10.88 -6.49
CA ILE A 342 -9.82 11.08 -7.21
C ILE A 342 -10.38 12.47 -6.93
N THR A 343 -10.68 13.19 -8.01
CA THR A 343 -11.57 14.34 -8.00
C THR A 343 -12.92 13.86 -8.52
N ASN A 344 -13.95 13.92 -7.66
CA ASN A 344 -15.27 13.37 -7.96
C ASN A 344 -15.80 13.88 -9.32
N GLU A 345 -16.33 12.95 -10.11
CA GLU A 345 -16.89 13.18 -11.45
C GLU A 345 -15.92 13.73 -12.52
N LYS A 346 -14.62 13.86 -12.17
CA LYS A 346 -13.57 14.27 -13.13
C LYS A 346 -12.71 13.09 -13.59
N ASN A 347 -12.28 12.25 -12.65
CA ASN A 347 -11.41 11.10 -12.92
C ASN A 347 -11.78 9.86 -12.11
N GLY A 348 -12.98 9.80 -11.55
CA GLY A 348 -13.57 8.73 -10.78
C GLY A 348 -14.84 9.20 -10.08
N LEU A 349 -15.54 8.28 -9.43
CA LEU A 349 -16.67 8.58 -8.56
C LEU A 349 -16.27 8.37 -7.09
N MET A 350 -16.52 9.40 -6.29
CA MET A 350 -16.30 9.35 -4.86
C MET A 350 -17.61 9.02 -4.15
N ILE A 351 -17.57 8.03 -3.26
CA ILE A 351 -18.70 7.59 -2.45
C ILE A 351 -18.37 7.73 -0.96
N GLU A 352 -19.39 7.83 -0.12
CA GLU A 352 -19.21 7.78 1.33
C GLU A 352 -18.92 6.35 1.81
N SER A 353 -18.01 6.21 2.76
CA SER A 353 -17.70 4.91 3.34
C SER A 353 -18.90 4.36 4.12
N LYS A 354 -19.06 3.02 4.06
CA LYS A 354 -20.18 2.29 4.72
C LYS A 354 -21.58 2.58 4.16
N ARG A 355 -21.68 3.26 3.04
CA ARG A 355 -22.95 3.58 2.36
C ARG A 355 -23.19 2.64 1.18
N VAL A 356 -24.01 1.63 1.41
CA VAL A 356 -24.36 0.62 0.38
C VAL A 356 -25.10 1.24 -0.80
N ASP A 357 -26.01 2.18 -0.52
CA ASP A 357 -26.79 2.85 -1.56
C ASP A 357 -25.92 3.69 -2.50
N ASP A 358 -24.95 4.41 -1.95
CA ASP A 358 -23.99 5.18 -2.78
C ASP A 358 -23.20 4.29 -3.74
N ILE A 359 -22.86 3.06 -3.32
CA ILE A 359 -22.20 2.07 -4.19
C ILE A 359 -23.13 1.68 -5.33
N VAL A 360 -24.39 1.34 -5.02
CA VAL A 360 -25.40 0.93 -6.00
C VAL A 360 -25.63 2.06 -7.01
N ASP A 361 -25.89 3.27 -6.53
CA ASP A 361 -26.17 4.44 -7.36
C ASP A 361 -25.01 4.77 -8.29
N ALA A 362 -23.76 4.72 -7.78
CA ALA A 362 -22.57 4.93 -8.59
C ALA A 362 -22.39 3.86 -9.67
N ILE A 363 -22.66 2.59 -9.36
CA ILE A 363 -22.61 1.49 -10.34
C ILE A 363 -23.68 1.70 -11.42
N LEU A 364 -24.93 1.98 -11.04
CA LEU A 364 -26.03 2.21 -11.98
C LEU A 364 -25.77 3.45 -12.86
N LYS A 365 -25.23 4.52 -12.28
CA LYS A 365 -24.82 5.72 -13.01
C LYS A 365 -23.81 5.40 -14.11
N LEU A 366 -22.77 4.64 -13.79
CA LEU A 366 -21.76 4.24 -14.77
C LEU A 366 -22.30 3.19 -15.76
N ARG A 367 -23.13 2.23 -15.33
CA ARG A 367 -23.74 1.25 -16.21
C ARG A 367 -24.54 1.91 -17.32
N ASN A 368 -25.34 2.92 -16.97
CA ASN A 368 -26.28 3.58 -17.89
C ASN A 368 -25.65 4.72 -18.70
N ASN A 369 -24.39 5.08 -18.45
CA ASN A 369 -23.74 6.23 -19.09
C ASN A 369 -22.36 5.87 -19.67
N GLN A 370 -22.31 5.41 -20.90
CA GLN A 370 -21.05 5.08 -21.59
C GLN A 370 -20.13 6.29 -21.75
N ILE A 371 -20.68 7.47 -22.02
CA ILE A 371 -19.90 8.70 -22.18
C ILE A 371 -19.14 8.99 -20.89
N MET A 372 -19.83 8.89 -19.74
CA MET A 372 -19.21 9.09 -18.42
C MET A 372 -18.14 8.04 -18.14
N ARG A 373 -18.40 6.75 -18.42
CA ARG A 373 -17.37 5.70 -18.27
C ARG A 373 -16.12 6.03 -19.05
N THR A 374 -16.28 6.45 -20.31
CA THR A 374 -15.18 6.82 -21.20
C THR A 374 -14.40 8.01 -20.66
N GLN A 375 -15.09 9.09 -20.30
CA GLN A 375 -14.47 10.32 -19.81
C GLN A 375 -13.68 10.07 -18.52
N LEU A 376 -14.28 9.40 -17.54
CA LEU A 376 -13.64 9.12 -16.25
C LEU A 376 -12.42 8.21 -16.42
N GLY A 377 -12.53 7.15 -17.21
CA GLY A 377 -11.43 6.21 -17.44
C GLY A 377 -10.24 6.86 -18.15
N ILE A 378 -10.47 7.62 -19.21
CA ILE A 378 -9.41 8.36 -19.93
C ILE A 378 -8.76 9.39 -19.00
N ALA A 379 -9.56 10.16 -18.25
CA ALA A 379 -9.04 11.17 -17.33
C ALA A 379 -8.22 10.55 -16.20
N ALA A 380 -8.66 9.41 -15.65
CA ALA A 380 -7.92 8.66 -14.65
C ALA A 380 -6.55 8.21 -15.17
N SER A 381 -6.52 7.56 -16.34
CA SER A 381 -5.27 7.08 -16.95
C SER A 381 -4.30 8.22 -17.24
N LYS A 382 -4.80 9.33 -17.79
CA LYS A 382 -3.99 10.54 -18.06
C LYS A 382 -3.44 11.17 -16.79
N LEU A 383 -4.24 11.22 -15.72
CA LEU A 383 -3.79 11.72 -14.42
C LEU A 383 -2.62 10.89 -13.89
N ILE A 384 -2.76 9.56 -13.88
CA ILE A 384 -1.74 8.66 -13.33
C ILE A 384 -0.47 8.70 -14.19
N SER A 385 -0.58 8.57 -15.51
CA SER A 385 0.59 8.57 -16.40
C SER A 385 1.39 9.87 -16.37
N ASN A 386 0.72 11.01 -16.15
CA ASN A 386 1.39 12.30 -16.11
C ASN A 386 2.01 12.63 -14.74
N ASN A 387 1.43 12.17 -13.63
CA ASN A 387 1.79 12.69 -12.30
C ASN A 387 2.28 11.62 -11.31
N TYR A 388 1.95 10.33 -11.52
CA TYR A 388 2.18 9.29 -10.53
C TYR A 388 3.00 8.13 -11.11
N THR A 389 4.12 8.46 -11.79
CA THR A 389 5.13 7.48 -12.19
C THR A 389 6.20 7.35 -11.11
N TRP A 390 7.00 6.28 -11.14
CA TRP A 390 8.11 6.10 -10.20
C TRP A 390 9.19 7.17 -10.35
N GLU A 391 9.41 7.69 -11.57
CA GLU A 391 10.31 8.80 -11.84
C GLU A 391 9.83 10.08 -11.16
N LYS A 392 8.53 10.39 -11.27
CA LYS A 392 7.93 11.54 -10.57
C LYS A 392 8.00 11.38 -9.05
N TYR A 393 7.70 10.17 -8.55
CA TYR A 393 7.86 9.87 -7.13
C TYR A 393 9.29 10.19 -6.65
N ALA A 394 10.30 9.67 -7.37
CA ALA A 394 11.71 9.90 -6.99
C ALA A 394 12.11 11.38 -7.06
N ALA A 395 11.66 12.12 -8.08
CA ALA A 395 11.90 13.56 -8.19
C ALA A 395 11.29 14.32 -6.99
N ASN A 396 10.02 14.05 -6.67
CA ASN A 396 9.31 14.71 -5.57
C ASN A 396 9.97 14.40 -4.19
N VAL A 397 10.40 13.16 -3.98
CA VAL A 397 11.11 12.78 -2.75
C VAL A 397 12.49 13.43 -2.68
N ALA A 398 13.22 13.51 -3.81
CA ALA A 398 14.51 14.20 -3.86
C ALA A 398 14.38 15.71 -3.57
N ASP A 399 13.28 16.34 -4.01
CA ASP A 399 12.99 17.74 -3.68
C ASP A 399 12.74 17.94 -2.18
N ILE A 400 12.11 16.97 -1.50
CA ILE A 400 11.97 16.99 -0.03
C ILE A 400 13.35 16.90 0.62
N TYR A 401 14.22 15.99 0.15
CA TYR A 401 15.58 15.90 0.69
C TYR A 401 16.34 17.22 0.56
N ASN A 402 16.27 17.88 -0.59
CA ASN A 402 16.93 19.18 -0.80
C ASN A 402 16.39 20.28 0.11
N LYS A 403 15.10 20.22 0.52
CA LYS A 403 14.51 21.17 1.47
C LYS A 403 14.90 20.89 2.92
N MET A 404 15.41 19.70 3.24
CA MET A 404 15.78 19.30 4.59
C MET A 404 17.22 19.66 4.95
N ILE A 405 18.09 19.81 3.96
CA ILE A 405 19.52 20.17 4.10
C ILE A 405 19.76 21.62 3.72
#